data_511d57d9bbcc5a933b270ca75fc5f9f4
#
_entry.id   511d57d9bbcc5a933b270ca75fc5f9f4
#
_cell.length_a   1.000
_cell.length_b   1.000
_cell.length_c   1.000
_cell.angle_alpha   90.00
_cell.angle_beta   90.00
_cell.angle_gamma   90.00
#
_symmetry.space_group_name_H-M   'P 1'
#
loop_
_entity.id
_entity.type
_entity.pdbx_description
1 polymer ?
#
loop_
_entity_poly.entity_id
_entity_poly.type
_entity_poly.pdbx_seq_one_letter_code
_entity_poly.pdbx_strand_id
1 'polypeptide(L)'
;SPKPEWVEGLNRMDMNIVPSTFTKNVFQNCVYDRMDENTKQKVGELRMTKPMEVLFEGADLNIYKKTKEFSKELVDEMEKIPEKFTFLYTGHWLQGDLGQDRKDTGMLLKVFLETFKNKKNPPALIMKTSGATFSVIDRNEIMNKIQDIKKTVTGNLPNIYFLHGDLLDEEMNEMYNHPKVKAHITFTHGEGFGRPLLEATLSEKPVLASAWSGHVDFLHQDKAILL
;
A
#
# COMPACT_ATOMS: atom_id res chain seq x y z
N SER A 1 4.82 -14.84 -8.30
CA SER A 1 4.71 -15.11 -9.75
C SER A 1 3.29 -14.85 -10.22
N PRO A 2 3.08 -14.37 -11.45
CA PRO A 2 1.75 -14.24 -12.04
C PRO A 2 1.12 -15.64 -12.21
N LYS A 3 -0.19 -15.70 -12.41
CA LYS A 3 -0.86 -16.97 -12.70
C LYS A 3 -0.62 -17.36 -14.16
N PRO A 4 -0.51 -18.65 -14.49
CA PRO A 4 -0.33 -19.11 -15.87
C PRO A 4 -1.42 -18.58 -16.83
N GLU A 5 -2.69 -18.54 -16.37
CA GLU A 5 -3.81 -18.06 -17.15
C GLU A 5 -3.66 -16.59 -17.56
N TRP A 6 -2.97 -15.79 -16.76
CA TRP A 6 -2.67 -14.39 -17.10
C TRP A 6 -1.68 -14.32 -18.27
N VAL A 7 -0.65 -15.16 -18.26
CA VAL A 7 0.32 -15.23 -19.36
C VAL A 7 -0.36 -15.71 -20.67
N GLU A 8 -1.26 -16.67 -20.58
CA GLU A 8 -2.06 -17.11 -21.72
C GLU A 8 -2.95 -15.99 -22.27
N GLY A 9 -3.60 -15.24 -21.37
CA GLY A 9 -4.43 -14.09 -21.77
C GLY A 9 -3.61 -13.01 -22.46
N LEU A 10 -2.48 -12.63 -21.89
CA LEU A 10 -1.57 -11.62 -22.44
C LEU A 10 -0.98 -12.04 -23.80
N ASN A 11 -0.71 -13.32 -23.99
CA ASN A 11 -0.22 -13.85 -25.27
C ASN A 11 -1.26 -13.84 -26.40
N ARG A 12 -2.54 -13.55 -26.13
CA ARG A 12 -3.59 -13.34 -27.15
C ARG A 12 -3.65 -11.91 -27.66
N MET A 13 -2.99 -10.97 -26.98
CA MET A 13 -2.98 -9.56 -27.35
C MET A 13 -1.82 -9.25 -28.30
N ASP A 14 -1.97 -8.27 -29.16
CA ASP A 14 -0.90 -7.82 -30.05
C ASP A 14 0.18 -7.07 -29.28
N MET A 15 -0.21 -6.33 -28.24
CA MET A 15 0.66 -5.57 -27.35
C MET A 15 0.08 -5.55 -25.93
N ASN A 16 0.92 -5.53 -24.94
CA ASN A 16 0.54 -5.43 -23.55
C ASN A 16 1.17 -4.18 -22.92
N ILE A 17 0.40 -3.52 -22.05
CA ILE A 17 0.88 -2.36 -21.29
C ILE A 17 0.79 -2.71 -19.80
N VAL A 18 1.85 -2.40 -19.06
CA VAL A 18 1.94 -2.65 -17.62
C VAL A 18 2.40 -1.39 -16.88
N PRO A 19 2.03 -1.25 -15.59
CA PRO A 19 2.24 0.01 -14.88
C PRO A 19 3.68 0.21 -14.36
N SER A 20 4.56 -0.79 -14.41
CA SER A 20 5.91 -0.68 -13.87
C SER A 20 6.91 -1.62 -14.55
N THR A 21 8.19 -1.26 -14.45
CA THR A 21 9.31 -2.10 -14.87
C THR A 21 9.32 -3.43 -14.10
N PHE A 22 9.00 -3.38 -12.81
CA PHE A 22 8.84 -4.60 -12.00
C PHE A 22 7.81 -5.54 -12.59
N THR A 23 6.61 -5.06 -12.92
CA THR A 23 5.55 -5.89 -13.50
C THR A 23 5.98 -6.46 -14.86
N LYS A 24 6.60 -5.65 -15.72
CA LYS A 24 7.17 -6.11 -17.00
C LYS A 24 8.15 -7.24 -16.78
N ASN A 25 9.12 -7.06 -15.90
CA ASN A 25 10.13 -8.08 -15.61
C ASN A 25 9.54 -9.37 -15.05
N VAL A 26 8.54 -9.27 -14.18
CA VAL A 26 7.86 -10.43 -13.60
C VAL A 26 7.19 -11.28 -14.68
N PHE A 27 6.49 -10.66 -15.63
CA PHE A 27 5.85 -11.39 -16.75
C PHE A 27 6.86 -11.93 -17.76
N GLN A 28 7.87 -11.15 -18.11
CA GLN A 28 8.88 -11.56 -19.10
C GLN A 28 9.76 -12.72 -18.64
N ASN A 29 10.00 -12.82 -17.32
CA ASN A 29 10.85 -13.84 -16.75
C ASN A 29 10.08 -15.06 -16.21
N CYS A 30 8.75 -15.05 -16.21
CA CYS A 30 7.99 -16.20 -15.75
C CYS A 30 7.98 -17.31 -16.79
N VAL A 31 8.12 -18.55 -16.31
CA VAL A 31 8.08 -19.77 -17.12
C VAL A 31 7.25 -20.80 -16.39
N TYR A 32 6.32 -21.42 -17.07
CA TYR A 32 5.49 -22.50 -16.55
C TYR A 32 5.61 -23.73 -17.43
N ASP A 33 5.73 -24.88 -16.83
CA ASP A 33 5.72 -26.15 -17.56
C ASP A 33 4.28 -26.47 -18.00
N ARG A 34 4.12 -26.78 -19.27
CA ARG A 34 2.88 -27.36 -19.80
C ARG A 34 2.97 -28.86 -19.66
N MET A 35 2.03 -29.42 -18.90
CA MET A 35 1.95 -30.85 -18.65
C MET A 35 0.83 -31.46 -19.49
N ASP A 36 1.05 -32.60 -20.10
CA ASP A 36 0.00 -33.41 -20.67
C ASP A 36 -0.89 -33.97 -19.56
N GLU A 37 -2.21 -33.82 -19.68
CA GLU A 37 -3.15 -34.19 -18.63
C GLU A 37 -3.17 -35.72 -18.36
N ASN A 38 -2.95 -36.54 -19.40
CA ASN A 38 -3.02 -37.99 -19.31
C ASN A 38 -1.68 -38.62 -18.88
N THR A 39 -0.60 -38.20 -19.52
CA THR A 39 0.74 -38.79 -19.30
C THR A 39 1.50 -38.13 -18.16
N LYS A 40 1.05 -36.92 -17.70
CA LYS A 40 1.76 -36.09 -16.72
C LYS A 40 3.19 -35.73 -17.12
N GLN A 41 3.50 -35.84 -18.40
CA GLN A 41 4.82 -35.48 -18.94
C GLN A 41 4.82 -34.00 -19.39
N LYS A 42 5.98 -33.38 -19.30
CA LYS A 42 6.19 -32.03 -19.81
C LYS A 42 6.14 -32.05 -21.33
N VAL A 43 5.19 -31.33 -21.93
CA VAL A 43 4.99 -31.21 -23.38
C VAL A 43 5.43 -29.85 -23.94
N GLY A 44 5.83 -28.91 -23.07
CA GLY A 44 6.27 -27.60 -23.49
C GLY A 44 6.40 -26.62 -22.36
N GLU A 45 6.54 -25.35 -22.69
CA GLU A 45 6.62 -24.25 -21.73
C GLU A 45 5.64 -23.13 -22.12
N LEU A 46 5.08 -22.50 -21.13
CA LEU A 46 4.32 -21.26 -21.27
C LEU A 46 5.20 -20.10 -20.83
N ARG A 47 5.47 -19.20 -21.76
CA ARG A 47 6.24 -17.97 -21.54
C ARG A 47 5.51 -16.80 -22.16
N MET A 48 5.89 -15.60 -21.76
CA MET A 48 5.46 -14.38 -22.41
C MET A 48 6.11 -14.31 -23.82
N THR A 49 5.29 -14.20 -24.87
CA THR A 49 5.75 -14.17 -26.28
C THR A 49 5.40 -12.88 -27.00
N LYS A 50 4.53 -12.06 -26.42
CA LYS A 50 4.05 -10.81 -27.02
C LYS A 50 4.79 -9.60 -26.47
N PRO A 51 4.88 -8.49 -27.24
CA PRO A 51 5.46 -7.25 -26.78
C PRO A 51 4.80 -6.76 -25.48
N MET A 52 5.59 -6.18 -24.61
CA MET A 52 5.11 -5.59 -23.36
C MET A 52 5.87 -4.29 -23.10
N GLU A 53 5.13 -3.20 -22.90
CA GLU A 53 5.69 -1.88 -22.64
C GLU A 53 5.23 -1.36 -21.29
N VAL A 54 6.07 -0.53 -20.69
CA VAL A 54 5.75 0.14 -19.43
C VAL A 54 5.10 1.47 -19.72
N LEU A 55 3.93 1.69 -19.14
CA LEU A 55 3.27 2.98 -19.07
C LEU A 55 2.92 3.24 -17.61
N PHE A 56 3.65 4.13 -16.96
CA PHE A 56 3.43 4.47 -15.56
C PHE A 56 2.03 5.03 -15.34
N GLU A 57 1.43 4.66 -14.22
CA GLU A 57 0.25 5.36 -13.73
C GLU A 57 0.63 6.80 -13.38
N GLY A 58 -0.23 7.73 -13.71
CA GLY A 58 -0.06 9.12 -13.34
C GLY A 58 -0.76 9.48 -12.03
N ALA A 59 -0.51 10.69 -11.56
CA ALA A 59 -1.35 11.38 -10.59
C ALA A 59 -1.82 12.71 -11.19
N ASP A 60 -3.04 13.13 -10.85
CA ASP A 60 -3.53 14.45 -11.27
C ASP A 60 -2.82 15.52 -10.45
N LEU A 61 -1.90 16.25 -11.09
CA LEU A 61 -1.12 17.31 -10.45
C LEU A 61 -1.93 18.59 -10.14
N ASN A 62 -3.16 18.68 -10.64
CA ASN A 62 -4.07 19.74 -10.20
C ASN A 62 -4.62 19.46 -8.81
N ILE A 63 -4.76 18.19 -8.45
CA ILE A 63 -5.27 17.72 -7.16
C ILE A 63 -4.09 17.40 -6.22
N TYR A 64 -3.25 16.43 -6.61
CA TYR A 64 -2.14 15.96 -5.78
C TYR A 64 -0.93 16.89 -5.90
N LYS A 65 -0.77 17.72 -4.92
CA LYS A 65 0.31 18.72 -4.83
C LYS A 65 0.51 19.17 -3.39
N LYS A 66 1.61 19.83 -3.14
CA LYS A 66 1.82 20.50 -1.86
C LYS A 66 0.76 21.59 -1.64
N THR A 67 0.07 21.54 -0.51
CA THR A 67 -0.92 22.54 -0.11
C THR A 67 -0.76 22.90 1.38
N LYS A 68 -1.27 24.08 1.73
CA LYS A 68 -1.46 24.55 3.12
C LYS A 68 -2.93 24.89 3.39
N GLU A 69 -3.79 24.61 2.44
CA GLU A 69 -5.22 24.82 2.52
C GLU A 69 -5.86 23.51 2.90
N PHE A 70 -6.73 23.52 3.91
CA PHE A 70 -7.40 22.37 4.46
C PHE A 70 -8.87 22.66 4.67
N SER A 71 -9.72 21.73 4.37
CA SER A 71 -11.14 21.78 4.68
C SER A 71 -11.34 21.85 6.18
N LYS A 72 -12.43 22.49 6.59
CA LYS A 72 -12.78 22.59 8.00
C LYS A 72 -12.99 21.22 8.62
N GLU A 73 -13.61 20.32 7.86
CA GLU A 73 -13.90 18.96 8.26
C GLU A 73 -12.61 18.19 8.61
N LEU A 74 -11.59 18.28 7.78
CA LEU A 74 -10.30 17.65 8.05
C LEU A 74 -9.62 18.29 9.27
N VAL A 75 -9.63 19.61 9.38
CA VAL A 75 -9.05 20.32 10.53
C VAL A 75 -9.70 19.87 11.82
N ASP A 76 -11.05 19.88 11.88
CA ASP A 76 -11.82 19.49 13.05
C ASP A 76 -11.51 18.02 13.47
N GLU A 77 -11.35 17.10 12.50
CA GLU A 77 -10.98 15.72 12.80
C GLU A 77 -9.52 15.59 13.27
N MET A 78 -8.62 16.29 12.63
CA MET A 78 -7.20 16.21 13.00
C MET A 78 -6.91 16.93 14.33
N GLU A 79 -7.72 17.91 14.75
CA GLU A 79 -7.56 18.52 16.08
C GLU A 79 -7.87 17.55 17.21
N LYS A 80 -8.71 16.54 17.00
CA LYS A 80 -8.99 15.48 17.98
C LYS A 80 -7.77 14.57 18.25
N ILE A 81 -6.75 14.60 17.40
CA ILE A 81 -5.50 13.86 17.54
C ILE A 81 -4.51 14.74 18.33
N PRO A 82 -4.16 14.42 19.58
CA PRO A 82 -3.26 15.24 20.40
C PRO A 82 -1.80 15.20 19.95
N GLU A 83 -1.38 14.14 19.25
CA GLU A 83 -0.01 13.96 18.81
C GLU A 83 0.36 14.95 17.70
N LYS A 84 1.54 15.56 17.84
CA LYS A 84 2.11 16.48 16.83
C LYS A 84 2.83 15.74 15.70
N PHE A 85 3.09 14.45 15.89
CA PHE A 85 3.73 13.57 14.92
C PHE A 85 2.84 12.36 14.69
N THR A 86 2.34 12.22 13.48
CA THR A 86 1.63 11.03 13.04
C THR A 86 2.29 10.44 11.80
N PHE A 87 2.35 9.11 11.74
CA PHE A 87 2.54 8.39 10.49
C PHE A 87 1.18 8.20 9.83
N LEU A 88 1.15 8.20 8.51
CA LEU A 88 -0.03 7.87 7.73
C LEU A 88 0.21 6.59 6.94
N TYR A 89 -0.69 5.64 7.09
CA TYR A 89 -0.80 4.46 6.24
C TYR A 89 -2.08 4.57 5.39
N THR A 90 -1.96 4.27 4.09
CA THR A 90 -3.10 4.21 3.17
C THR A 90 -3.08 2.89 2.39
N GLY A 91 -4.20 2.19 2.35
CA GLY A 91 -4.30 0.93 1.62
C GLY A 91 -5.46 0.06 2.07
N HIS A 92 -5.76 -0.98 1.30
CA HIS A 92 -6.76 -1.97 1.68
C HIS A 92 -6.14 -3.04 2.58
N TRP A 93 -6.86 -3.41 3.63
CA TRP A 93 -6.53 -4.53 4.49
C TRP A 93 -7.40 -5.72 4.11
N LEU A 94 -7.01 -6.41 3.06
CA LEU A 94 -7.72 -7.58 2.54
C LEU A 94 -7.51 -8.82 3.41
N GLN A 95 -7.94 -9.99 2.90
CA GLN A 95 -7.77 -11.27 3.56
C GLN A 95 -6.30 -11.66 3.64
N GLY A 96 -5.96 -12.39 4.69
CA GLY A 96 -4.63 -12.91 4.99
C GLY A 96 -4.37 -12.90 6.49
N ASP A 97 -3.61 -13.88 6.98
CA ASP A 97 -3.11 -13.90 8.33
C ASP A 97 -2.05 -12.81 8.53
N LEU A 98 -1.63 -12.61 9.77
CA LEU A 98 -0.60 -11.64 10.11
C LEU A 98 0.69 -11.93 9.33
N GLY A 99 1.14 -10.94 8.55
CA GLY A 99 2.32 -11.06 7.69
C GLY A 99 2.05 -11.76 6.34
N GLN A 100 0.80 -12.06 6.00
CA GLN A 100 0.45 -12.75 4.75
C GLN A 100 -0.46 -11.93 3.83
N ASP A 101 -1.08 -10.86 4.34
CA ASP A 101 -1.82 -9.96 3.46
C ASP A 101 -0.85 -9.15 2.57
N ARG A 102 -1.27 -8.85 1.35
CA ARG A 102 -0.41 -8.19 0.35
C ARG A 102 0.16 -6.84 0.83
N LYS A 103 -0.59 -6.07 1.57
CA LYS A 103 -0.17 -4.76 2.10
C LYS A 103 0.58 -4.86 3.43
N ASP A 104 0.63 -6.03 4.02
CA ASP A 104 1.23 -6.32 5.32
C ASP A 104 0.79 -5.37 6.44
N THR A 105 -0.49 -4.98 6.37
CA THR A 105 -1.09 -3.98 7.25
C THR A 105 -1.03 -4.41 8.71
N GLY A 106 -1.29 -5.69 8.98
CA GLY A 106 -1.24 -6.25 10.32
C GLY A 106 0.15 -6.23 10.92
N MET A 107 1.17 -6.58 10.14
CA MET A 107 2.57 -6.56 10.59
C MET A 107 3.05 -5.13 10.79
N LEU A 108 2.71 -4.21 9.87
CA LEU A 108 3.01 -2.78 10.04
C LEU A 108 2.46 -2.27 11.37
N LEU A 109 1.18 -2.56 11.67
CA LEU A 109 0.58 -2.17 12.95
C LEU A 109 1.33 -2.78 14.14
N LYS A 110 1.63 -4.07 14.10
CA LYS A 110 2.35 -4.77 15.18
C LYS A 110 3.73 -4.16 15.40
N VAL A 111 4.51 -3.97 14.35
CA VAL A 111 5.85 -3.38 14.43
C VAL A 111 5.78 -1.95 14.98
N PHE A 112 4.80 -1.16 14.54
CA PHE A 112 4.58 0.19 15.06
C PHE A 112 4.32 0.18 16.57
N LEU A 113 3.42 -0.68 17.03
CA LEU A 113 3.10 -0.81 18.45
C LEU A 113 4.34 -1.24 19.27
N GLU A 114 5.07 -2.26 18.80
CA GLU A 114 6.28 -2.75 19.48
C GLU A 114 7.41 -1.69 19.53
N THR A 115 7.57 -0.92 18.46
CA THR A 115 8.61 0.10 18.34
C THR A 115 8.36 1.28 19.29
N PHE A 116 7.11 1.69 19.44
CA PHE A 116 6.76 2.91 20.16
C PHE A 116 6.10 2.67 21.51
N LYS A 117 5.88 1.42 21.95
CA LYS A 117 5.38 1.12 23.29
C LYS A 117 6.31 1.70 24.37
N ASN A 118 5.73 2.13 25.47
CA ASN A 118 6.43 2.67 26.63
C ASN A 118 7.27 3.96 26.38
N LYS A 119 7.13 4.58 25.21
CA LYS A 119 7.77 5.88 24.95
C LYS A 119 6.99 6.98 25.66
N LYS A 120 7.69 7.99 26.18
CA LYS A 120 7.09 9.13 26.91
C LYS A 120 6.18 9.97 26.00
N ASN A 121 6.59 10.20 24.75
CA ASN A 121 5.85 10.96 23.74
C ASN A 121 5.90 10.17 22.41
N PRO A 122 5.14 9.08 22.30
CA PRO A 122 5.15 8.29 21.09
C PRO A 122 4.46 9.05 19.94
N PRO A 123 4.85 8.82 18.69
CA PRO A 123 4.02 9.23 17.56
C PRO A 123 2.73 8.42 17.52
N ALA A 124 1.74 8.88 16.77
CA ALA A 124 0.56 8.09 16.45
C ALA A 124 0.62 7.53 15.03
N LEU A 125 -0.21 6.53 14.76
CA LEU A 125 -0.44 5.99 13.41
C LEU A 125 -1.88 6.27 13.01
N ILE A 126 -2.06 6.98 11.90
CA ILE A 126 -3.34 7.11 11.21
C ILE A 126 -3.40 6.01 10.14
N MET A 127 -4.41 5.16 10.24
CA MET A 127 -4.66 4.08 9.30
C MET A 127 -5.89 4.42 8.46
N LYS A 128 -5.70 4.96 7.26
CA LYS A 128 -6.74 5.10 6.24
C LYS A 128 -6.85 3.77 5.50
N THR A 129 -7.76 2.93 5.94
CA THR A 129 -7.88 1.56 5.42
C THR A 129 -9.32 1.09 5.39
N SER A 130 -9.57 0.14 4.51
CA SER A 130 -10.81 -0.64 4.39
C SER A 130 -10.46 -2.05 3.95
N GLY A 131 -11.40 -2.96 4.07
CA GLY A 131 -11.33 -4.25 3.40
C GLY A 131 -11.81 -4.14 1.95
N ALA A 132 -12.79 -4.95 1.59
CA ALA A 132 -13.36 -4.94 0.24
C ALA A 132 -14.42 -3.85 0.02
N THR A 133 -14.98 -3.28 1.11
CA THR A 133 -16.09 -2.33 1.06
C THR A 133 -15.92 -1.22 2.11
N PHE A 134 -16.82 -0.24 2.11
CA PHE A 134 -16.92 0.77 3.17
C PHE A 134 -18.14 0.53 4.08
N SER A 135 -18.61 -0.71 4.19
CA SER A 135 -19.74 -1.08 5.03
C SER A 135 -19.40 -1.04 6.52
N VAL A 136 -20.43 -0.98 7.37
CA VAL A 136 -20.27 -1.08 8.83
C VAL A 136 -19.67 -2.43 9.23
N ILE A 137 -19.98 -3.50 8.50
CA ILE A 137 -19.43 -4.84 8.74
C ILE A 137 -17.92 -4.81 8.51
N ASP A 138 -17.48 -4.31 7.34
CA ASP A 138 -16.07 -4.17 7.01
C ASP A 138 -15.31 -3.34 8.06
N ARG A 139 -15.89 -2.21 8.47
CA ARG A 139 -15.33 -1.37 9.53
C ARG A 139 -15.12 -2.15 10.83
N ASN A 140 -16.13 -2.92 11.24
CA ASN A 140 -16.07 -3.69 12.48
C ASN A 140 -15.02 -4.81 12.40
N GLU A 141 -14.91 -5.48 11.26
CA GLU A 141 -13.89 -6.52 11.03
C GLU A 141 -12.47 -5.94 11.17
N ILE A 142 -12.20 -4.78 10.55
CA ILE A 142 -10.91 -4.11 10.69
C ILE A 142 -10.66 -3.66 12.12
N MET A 143 -11.66 -3.11 12.80
CA MET A 143 -11.53 -2.74 14.21
C MET A 143 -11.18 -3.94 15.09
N ASN A 144 -11.79 -5.09 14.85
CA ASN A 144 -11.47 -6.32 15.56
C ASN A 144 -10.03 -6.77 15.32
N LYS A 145 -9.56 -6.76 14.04
CA LYS A 145 -8.16 -7.06 13.69
C LYS A 145 -7.18 -6.13 14.44
N ILE A 146 -7.47 -4.83 14.48
CA ILE A 146 -6.65 -3.85 15.23
C ILE A 146 -6.61 -4.22 16.71
N GLN A 147 -7.76 -4.51 17.32
CA GLN A 147 -7.82 -4.86 18.75
C GLN A 147 -7.08 -6.17 19.05
N ASP A 148 -7.22 -7.18 18.19
CA ASP A 148 -6.55 -8.45 18.38
C ASP A 148 -5.02 -8.31 18.29
N ILE A 149 -4.50 -7.52 17.37
CA ILE A 149 -3.07 -7.21 17.32
C ILE A 149 -2.63 -6.42 18.55
N LYS A 150 -3.40 -5.44 19.01
CA LYS A 150 -3.09 -4.68 20.24
C LYS A 150 -2.99 -5.58 21.46
N LYS A 151 -3.81 -6.62 21.58
CA LYS A 151 -3.75 -7.61 22.68
C LYS A 151 -2.45 -8.42 22.69
N THR A 152 -1.78 -8.55 21.54
CA THR A 152 -0.49 -9.30 21.46
C THR A 152 0.71 -8.49 21.93
N VAL A 153 0.56 -7.19 22.15
CA VAL A 153 1.65 -6.29 22.54
C VAL A 153 1.40 -5.75 23.95
N THR A 154 2.33 -6.02 24.86
CA THR A 154 2.24 -5.59 26.26
C THR A 154 2.93 -4.24 26.48
N GLY A 155 2.38 -3.43 27.40
CA GLY A 155 2.91 -2.12 27.78
C GLY A 155 1.98 -0.97 27.46
N ASN A 156 2.46 0.27 27.62
CA ASN A 156 1.74 1.47 27.22
C ASN A 156 1.87 1.65 25.70
N LEU A 157 0.79 1.46 24.97
CA LEU A 157 0.80 1.47 23.52
C LEU A 157 0.61 2.89 22.96
N PRO A 158 1.23 3.21 21.80
CA PRO A 158 0.95 4.44 21.07
C PRO A 158 -0.48 4.43 20.52
N ASN A 159 -1.02 5.61 20.26
CA ASN A 159 -2.37 5.75 19.71
C ASN A 159 -2.42 5.34 18.23
N ILE A 160 -3.51 4.66 17.88
CA ILE A 160 -3.85 4.26 16.53
C ILE A 160 -5.20 4.90 16.19
N TYR A 161 -5.25 5.66 15.12
CA TYR A 161 -6.47 6.29 14.61
C TYR A 161 -6.89 5.58 13.33
N PHE A 162 -8.07 5.00 13.37
CA PHE A 162 -8.63 4.27 12.25
C PHE A 162 -9.61 5.16 11.48
N LEU A 163 -9.29 5.44 10.24
CA LEU A 163 -10.11 6.18 9.31
C LEU A 163 -10.69 5.24 8.26
N HIS A 164 -11.99 5.03 8.34
CA HIS A 164 -12.75 4.16 7.44
C HIS A 164 -13.76 5.00 6.65
N GLY A 165 -13.86 4.75 5.37
CA GLY A 165 -14.76 5.48 4.47
C GLY A 165 -14.06 5.82 3.16
N ASP A 166 -14.82 6.24 2.19
CA ASP A 166 -14.29 6.80 0.95
C ASP A 166 -13.96 8.27 1.16
N LEU A 167 -12.88 8.72 0.58
CA LEU A 167 -12.44 10.10 0.57
C LEU A 167 -12.25 10.54 -0.88
N LEU A 168 -12.60 11.77 -1.18
CA LEU A 168 -12.28 12.37 -2.46
C LEU A 168 -10.77 12.54 -2.61
N ASP A 169 -10.30 12.63 -3.84
CA ASP A 169 -8.87 12.80 -4.14
C ASP A 169 -8.32 14.09 -3.50
N GLU A 170 -9.11 15.16 -3.44
CA GLU A 170 -8.78 16.42 -2.77
C GLU A 170 -8.61 16.23 -1.26
N GLU A 171 -9.53 15.48 -0.62
CA GLU A 171 -9.46 15.18 0.81
C GLU A 171 -8.24 14.31 1.14
N MET A 172 -7.91 13.36 0.24
CA MET A 172 -6.70 12.56 0.37
C MET A 172 -5.45 13.44 0.25
N ASN A 173 -5.40 14.38 -0.72
CA ASN A 173 -4.29 15.31 -0.84
C ASN A 173 -4.13 16.19 0.40
N GLU A 174 -5.21 16.73 0.94
CA GLU A 174 -5.19 17.49 2.18
C GLU A 174 -4.63 16.65 3.34
N MET A 175 -5.04 15.39 3.47
CA MET A 175 -4.55 14.49 4.51
C MET A 175 -3.04 14.23 4.37
N TYR A 176 -2.52 13.96 3.17
CA TYR A 176 -1.09 13.82 2.94
C TYR A 176 -0.31 15.08 3.35
N ASN A 177 -0.87 16.25 3.12
CA ASN A 177 -0.24 17.53 3.41
C ASN A 177 -0.39 17.99 4.85
N HIS A 178 -1.34 17.44 5.63
CA HIS A 178 -1.66 17.95 6.96
C HIS A 178 -0.42 18.06 7.88
N PRO A 179 -0.24 19.18 8.64
CA PRO A 179 0.98 19.42 9.43
C PRO A 179 1.30 18.34 10.49
N LYS A 180 0.29 17.61 11.00
CA LYS A 180 0.50 16.50 11.94
C LYS A 180 0.98 15.22 11.25
N VAL A 181 0.69 15.02 9.98
CA VAL A 181 1.21 13.91 9.17
C VAL A 181 2.66 14.24 8.79
N LYS A 182 3.61 13.48 9.34
CA LYS A 182 5.04 13.72 9.17
C LYS A 182 5.71 12.76 8.19
N ALA A 183 5.13 11.57 8.01
CA ALA A 183 5.62 10.59 7.06
C ALA A 183 4.49 9.65 6.63
N HIS A 184 4.58 9.15 5.41
CA HIS A 184 3.78 8.02 4.94
C HIS A 184 4.56 6.72 5.13
N ILE A 185 3.89 5.64 5.53
CA ILE A 185 4.53 4.35 5.80
C ILE A 185 3.73 3.19 5.21
N THR A 186 4.43 2.24 4.58
CA THR A 186 3.86 0.97 4.13
C THR A 186 4.93 -0.13 4.13
N PHE A 187 4.52 -1.36 4.44
CA PHE A 187 5.37 -2.56 4.38
C PHE A 187 4.87 -3.54 3.32
N THR A 188 4.26 -3.03 2.28
CA THR A 188 3.64 -3.84 1.24
C THR A 188 4.60 -4.91 0.69
N HIS A 189 4.08 -6.12 0.50
CA HIS A 189 4.78 -7.22 -0.17
C HIS A 189 4.84 -7.05 -1.69
N GLY A 190 4.10 -6.11 -2.26
CA GLY A 190 4.16 -5.83 -3.69
C GLY A 190 3.10 -4.86 -4.16
N GLU A 191 3.51 -3.97 -5.04
CA GLU A 191 2.68 -3.02 -5.76
C GLU A 191 2.85 -3.20 -7.27
N GLY A 192 1.76 -3.11 -8.02
CA GLY A 192 1.87 -2.97 -9.47
C GLY A 192 2.58 -1.69 -9.85
N PHE A 193 2.17 -0.58 -9.23
CA PHE A 193 2.78 0.73 -9.36
C PHE A 193 2.98 1.39 -7.97
N GLY A 194 1.92 1.48 -7.17
CA GLY A 194 1.97 2.10 -5.85
C GLY A 194 1.46 3.54 -5.84
N ARG A 195 0.30 3.79 -6.46
CA ARG A 195 -0.30 5.12 -6.59
C ARG A 195 -0.37 5.89 -5.27
N PRO A 196 -0.79 5.32 -4.10
CA PRO A 196 -0.79 6.06 -2.84
C PRO A 196 0.61 6.55 -2.39
N LEU A 197 1.66 5.83 -2.78
CA LEU A 197 3.04 6.23 -2.50
C LEU A 197 3.46 7.41 -3.37
N LEU A 198 3.08 7.40 -4.66
CA LEU A 198 3.29 8.54 -5.56
C LEU A 198 2.56 9.79 -5.03
N GLU A 199 1.29 9.66 -4.70
CA GLU A 199 0.46 10.74 -4.14
C GLU A 199 1.10 11.34 -2.87
N ALA A 200 1.57 10.49 -1.96
CA ALA A 200 2.25 10.93 -0.75
C ALA A 200 3.55 11.72 -1.06
N THR A 201 4.33 11.32 -2.07
CA THR A 201 5.55 12.05 -2.45
C THR A 201 5.27 13.46 -2.94
N LEU A 202 4.13 13.68 -3.60
CA LEU A 202 3.72 14.99 -4.10
C LEU A 202 3.40 15.98 -2.97
N SER A 203 3.18 15.52 -1.75
CA SER A 203 3.09 16.36 -0.55
C SER A 203 4.44 16.76 0.03
N GLU A 204 5.55 16.28 -0.54
CA GLU A 204 6.92 16.46 -0.04
C GLU A 204 7.15 15.87 1.37
N LYS A 205 6.35 14.90 1.79
CA LYS A 205 6.56 14.19 3.04
C LYS A 205 7.47 12.98 2.84
N PRO A 206 8.27 12.61 3.84
CA PRO A 206 9.02 11.37 3.82
C PRO A 206 8.12 10.16 3.60
N VAL A 207 8.57 9.23 2.77
CA VAL A 207 7.91 7.94 2.53
C VAL A 207 8.82 6.81 2.99
N LEU A 208 8.28 5.92 3.84
CA LEU A 208 8.94 4.69 4.27
C LEU A 208 8.23 3.52 3.57
N ALA A 209 8.97 2.77 2.76
CA ALA A 209 8.41 1.67 1.98
C ALA A 209 9.43 0.53 1.82
N SER A 210 8.96 -0.66 1.40
CA SER A 210 9.84 -1.76 1.02
C SER A 210 10.69 -1.40 -0.21
N ALA A 211 11.97 -1.83 -0.22
CA ALA A 211 12.93 -1.54 -1.31
C ALA A 211 12.73 -2.46 -2.53
N TRP A 212 11.47 -2.72 -2.90
CA TRP A 212 11.18 -3.69 -3.94
C TRP A 212 9.79 -3.47 -4.55
N SER A 213 9.56 -3.94 -5.79
CA SER A 213 8.27 -3.91 -6.47
C SER A 213 8.06 -2.64 -7.32
N GLY A 214 6.84 -2.41 -7.81
CA GLY A 214 6.57 -1.37 -8.82
C GLY A 214 6.87 0.07 -8.39
N HIS A 215 6.75 0.36 -7.12
CA HIS A 215 6.99 1.71 -6.62
C HIS A 215 8.47 2.13 -6.61
N VAL A 216 9.42 1.21 -6.75
CA VAL A 216 10.84 1.57 -6.86
C VAL A 216 11.19 2.24 -8.18
N ASP A 217 10.28 2.23 -9.15
CA ASP A 217 10.44 2.97 -10.40
C ASP A 217 10.43 4.51 -10.18
N PHE A 218 9.82 4.99 -9.11
CA PHE A 218 9.77 6.41 -8.76
C PHE A 218 10.26 6.73 -7.34
N LEU A 219 10.30 5.74 -6.41
CA LEU A 219 10.88 5.91 -5.09
C LEU A 219 12.34 5.48 -5.11
N HIS A 220 13.24 6.44 -5.00
CA HIS A 220 14.68 6.19 -4.93
C HIS A 220 15.19 6.42 -3.51
N GLN A 221 16.30 5.76 -3.14
CA GLN A 221 16.90 5.82 -1.79
C GLN A 221 17.33 7.24 -1.38
N ASP A 222 17.55 8.14 -2.32
CA ASP A 222 17.86 9.56 -2.06
C ASP A 222 16.60 10.41 -1.78
N LYS A 223 15.39 9.86 -2.04
CA LYS A 223 14.10 10.56 -1.90
C LYS A 223 13.17 9.90 -0.89
N ALA A 224 13.40 8.63 -0.56
CA ALA A 224 12.55 7.83 0.32
C ALA A 224 13.41 6.97 1.25
N ILE A 225 12.82 6.51 2.35
CA ILE A 225 13.44 5.51 3.23
C ILE A 225 12.95 4.15 2.76
N LEU A 226 13.82 3.44 2.05
CA LEU A 226 13.54 2.12 1.52
C LEU A 226 14.17 1.06 2.43
N LEU A 227 13.35 0.06 2.84
CA LEU A 227 13.66 -0.98 3.81
C LEU A 227 13.77 -2.36 3.15
#